data_6f341464387fe1080196e191753fb645
#
_entry.id   6f341464387fe1080196e191753fb645
#
_cell.length_a   1.000
_cell.length_b   1.000
_cell.length_c   1.000
_cell.angle_alpha   90.00
_cell.angle_beta   90.00
_cell.angle_gamma   90.00
#
_symmetry.space_group_name_H-M   'P 1'
#
loop_
_entity.id
_entity.type
_entity.pdbx_description
1 polymer ?
#
loop_
_entity_poly.entity_id
_entity_poly.type
_entity_poly.pdbx_seq_one_letter_code
_entity_poly.pdbx_strand_id
1 'polypeptide(L)'
;MKRYLWLLFLVFTLPAAAQIEEETTEDDKSESIADSTAIDSLARDSLFLPWPQSVQHYVDRLLQADMFETSQVGLMVYDLDADSAIIRFNERQLMRPASTMKVITAIAAIDKLGGSYQFKTELCYTGRVENNVLTGDIYCVGGFDPRFNSDDLKAFVESFHKMGVDTIRGNIYADKTMKDNDTLGEGWCWDDDNPVLSPLLIGRKDVFIERFVSELRAAGVVVEAATGEARKPQDAFCIVSRFHTIDQILMRMLKESDNLYAESMFYQIASSTGNRPATAESARAVIGRLISKVGLNPSRYRLADGSGLSLYNYVSPELEVMLLRYAYRNGNIYLHLLPALPVAGFDGTLKNRMRNPFTSGNVKAKTGTVMGVSSLAGYCTAANGHRLCFSIINQGVMHGRNGRRFQDRICEALCSPQ
;
A
#
# COMPACT_ATOMS: atom_id res chain seq x y z
N MET A 1 -9.68 23.66 61.97
CA MET A 1 -9.03 24.12 60.75
C MET A 1 -8.44 22.90 60.05
N LYS A 2 -9.14 22.34 59.04
CA LYS A 2 -8.68 21.19 58.22
C LYS A 2 -8.23 21.75 56.88
N ARG A 3 -6.94 21.59 56.54
CA ARG A 3 -6.33 21.90 55.24
C ARG A 3 -6.58 20.73 54.32
N TYR A 4 -7.29 20.93 53.20
CA TYR A 4 -7.38 19.97 52.10
C TYR A 4 -6.25 20.25 51.12
N LEU A 5 -5.40 19.25 50.96
CA LEU A 5 -4.32 19.20 49.98
C LEU A 5 -4.89 18.61 48.66
N TRP A 6 -4.98 19.39 47.60
CA TRP A 6 -5.35 18.92 46.27
C TRP A 6 -4.07 18.42 45.59
N LEU A 7 -4.00 17.12 45.37
CA LEU A 7 -3.01 16.50 44.48
C LEU A 7 -3.54 16.60 43.05
N LEU A 8 -2.87 17.42 42.23
CA LEU A 8 -3.05 17.42 40.76
C LEU A 8 -2.34 16.18 40.19
N PHE A 9 -3.09 15.21 39.73
CA PHE A 9 -2.58 14.16 38.86
C PHE A 9 -2.48 14.72 37.44
N LEU A 10 -1.27 15.03 36.98
CA LEU A 10 -0.96 15.24 35.57
C LEU A 10 -0.94 13.85 34.88
N VAL A 11 -2.01 13.54 34.19
CA VAL A 11 -2.03 12.38 33.27
C VAL A 11 -1.32 12.78 31.99
N PHE A 12 -0.06 12.37 31.86
CA PHE A 12 0.61 12.37 30.55
C PHE A 12 0.01 11.25 29.70
N THR A 13 -0.85 11.59 28.77
CA THR A 13 -1.23 10.68 27.68
C THR A 13 -0.12 10.68 26.63
N LEU A 14 0.74 9.68 26.67
CA LEU A 14 1.60 9.33 25.55
C LEU A 14 0.72 8.78 24.41
N PRO A 15 0.96 9.14 23.14
CA PRO A 15 0.28 8.49 22.04
C PRO A 15 0.72 7.02 21.99
N ALA A 16 -0.24 6.12 22.10
CA ALA A 16 -0.02 4.69 21.88
C ALA A 16 0.31 4.47 20.41
N ALA A 17 1.60 4.50 20.07
CA ALA A 17 2.08 3.80 18.91
C ALA A 17 1.91 2.31 19.24
N ALA A 18 1.04 1.62 18.51
CA ALA A 18 0.91 0.17 18.61
C ALA A 18 2.21 -0.47 18.08
N GLN A 19 3.24 -0.47 18.89
CA GLN A 19 4.35 -1.40 18.79
C GLN A 19 3.81 -2.74 19.30
N ILE A 20 3.67 -3.70 18.39
CA ILE A 20 3.58 -5.10 18.77
C ILE A 20 4.96 -5.45 19.34
N GLU A 21 5.13 -5.33 20.66
CA GLU A 21 6.30 -5.85 21.35
C GLU A 21 6.32 -7.38 21.19
N GLU A 22 7.41 -7.89 20.63
CA GLU A 22 7.71 -9.32 20.62
C GLU A 22 8.05 -9.77 22.04
N GLU A 23 7.08 -10.32 22.77
CA GLU A 23 7.38 -11.11 23.96
C GLU A 23 8.04 -12.42 23.52
N THR A 24 9.36 -12.48 23.68
CA THR A 24 10.11 -13.75 23.61
C THR A 24 9.95 -14.49 24.93
N THR A 25 9.09 -15.49 24.98
CA THR A 25 8.97 -16.42 26.11
C THR A 25 9.98 -17.58 25.98
N GLU A 26 10.42 -18.14 27.09
CA GLU A 26 11.42 -19.25 27.15
C GLU A 26 10.97 -20.53 26.41
N ASP A 27 9.69 -20.70 26.13
CA ASP A 27 9.13 -21.78 25.28
C ASP A 27 9.61 -21.75 23.82
N ASP A 28 10.06 -20.57 23.33
CA ASP A 28 10.60 -20.41 21.97
C ASP A 28 11.91 -21.16 21.72
N LYS A 29 12.65 -21.55 22.78
CA LYS A 29 13.97 -22.22 22.64
C LYS A 29 13.84 -23.73 22.46
N SER A 30 12.83 -24.37 23.06
CA SER A 30 12.66 -25.83 22.98
C SER A 30 12.04 -26.26 21.63
N GLU A 31 11.08 -25.50 21.11
CA GLU A 31 10.51 -25.76 19.77
C GLU A 31 11.53 -25.49 18.64
N SER A 32 12.42 -24.50 18.81
CA SER A 32 13.42 -24.15 17.79
C SER A 32 14.47 -25.24 17.59
N ILE A 33 14.77 -26.04 18.60
CA ILE A 33 15.81 -27.10 18.54
C ILE A 33 15.22 -28.37 17.91
N ALA A 34 14.01 -28.76 18.25
CA ALA A 34 13.34 -29.94 17.65
C ALA A 34 13.05 -29.71 16.14
N ASP A 35 12.69 -28.49 15.77
CA ASP A 35 12.39 -28.11 14.38
C ASP A 35 13.68 -28.02 13.53
N SER A 36 14.83 -27.60 14.11
CA SER A 36 16.11 -27.52 13.38
C SER A 36 16.70 -28.89 13.05
N THR A 37 16.59 -29.87 13.94
CA THR A 37 17.12 -31.25 13.70
C THR A 37 16.32 -32.04 12.68
N ALA A 38 15.00 -31.84 12.64
CA ALA A 38 14.15 -32.40 11.60
C ALA A 38 14.48 -31.82 10.22
N ILE A 39 14.81 -30.51 10.15
CA ILE A 39 15.15 -29.80 8.91
C ILE A 39 16.51 -30.24 8.35
N ASP A 40 17.54 -30.45 9.19
CA ASP A 40 18.85 -30.90 8.73
C ASP A 40 18.80 -32.33 8.12
N SER A 41 17.88 -33.19 8.59
CA SER A 41 17.61 -34.47 7.93
C SER A 41 16.89 -34.34 6.60
N LEU A 42 16.03 -33.29 6.47
CA LEU A 42 15.29 -32.99 5.28
C LEU A 42 16.16 -32.48 4.12
N ALA A 43 17.20 -31.71 4.45
CA ALA A 43 18.15 -31.19 3.47
C ALA A 43 18.97 -32.33 2.81
N ARG A 44 19.21 -33.42 3.50
CA ARG A 44 20.03 -34.51 2.97
C ARG A 44 19.37 -35.37 1.89
N ASP A 45 18.06 -35.57 1.95
CA ASP A 45 17.33 -36.38 0.97
C ASP A 45 17.05 -35.65 -0.34
N SER A 46 17.03 -34.29 -0.34
CA SER A 46 16.85 -33.47 -1.53
C SER A 46 18.12 -33.22 -2.33
N LEU A 47 19.31 -33.47 -1.75
CA LEU A 47 20.62 -33.22 -2.36
C LEU A 47 20.90 -33.96 -3.68
N PHE A 48 20.08 -34.95 -4.03
CA PHE A 48 20.25 -35.75 -5.24
C PHE A 48 19.23 -35.44 -6.34
N LEU A 49 18.26 -34.56 -6.07
CA LEU A 49 17.25 -34.18 -7.07
C LEU A 49 17.68 -32.91 -7.83
N PRO A 50 17.59 -32.91 -9.17
CA PRO A 50 17.87 -31.69 -9.92
C PRO A 50 16.80 -30.63 -9.69
N TRP A 51 17.15 -29.36 -9.96
CA TRP A 51 16.18 -28.28 -10.02
C TRP A 51 15.16 -28.52 -11.16
N PRO A 52 13.84 -28.29 -10.98
CA PRO A 52 13.16 -27.74 -9.78
C PRO A 52 12.65 -28.84 -8.80
N GLN A 53 12.93 -30.13 -9.07
CA GLN A 53 12.39 -31.23 -8.27
C GLN A 53 12.86 -31.18 -6.82
N SER A 54 14.10 -30.78 -6.56
CA SER A 54 14.63 -30.62 -5.20
C SER A 54 13.78 -29.60 -4.39
N VAL A 55 13.45 -28.45 -4.99
CA VAL A 55 12.63 -27.43 -4.34
C VAL A 55 11.19 -27.93 -4.16
N GLN A 56 10.60 -28.57 -5.16
CA GLN A 56 9.25 -29.15 -5.05
C GLN A 56 9.17 -30.13 -3.89
N HIS A 57 10.12 -31.08 -3.82
CA HIS A 57 10.18 -32.03 -2.72
C HIS A 57 10.31 -31.38 -1.34
N TYR A 58 11.16 -30.34 -1.23
CA TYR A 58 11.32 -29.63 0.03
C TYR A 58 10.02 -28.90 0.43
N VAL A 59 9.36 -28.24 -0.51
CA VAL A 59 8.08 -27.55 -0.28
C VAL A 59 6.98 -28.52 0.11
N ASP A 60 6.88 -29.69 -0.56
CA ASP A 60 5.90 -30.73 -0.22
C ASP A 60 6.04 -31.20 1.23
N ARG A 61 7.26 -31.26 1.75
CA ARG A 61 7.51 -31.61 3.16
C ARG A 61 7.15 -30.45 4.10
N LEU A 62 7.44 -29.21 3.75
CA LEU A 62 7.00 -28.06 4.54
C LEU A 62 5.48 -27.98 4.65
N LEU A 63 4.75 -28.42 3.63
CA LEU A 63 3.29 -28.45 3.61
C LEU A 63 2.69 -29.54 4.51
N GLN A 64 3.51 -30.43 5.06
CA GLN A 64 3.09 -31.44 6.04
C GLN A 64 3.28 -30.95 7.50
N ALA A 65 3.69 -29.72 7.73
CA ALA A 65 3.88 -29.17 9.06
C ALA A 65 2.55 -29.07 9.83
N ASP A 66 2.60 -29.35 11.15
CA ASP A 66 1.44 -29.38 12.06
C ASP A 66 0.59 -28.10 12.01
N MET A 67 1.20 -26.96 11.69
CA MET A 67 0.44 -25.72 11.53
C MET A 67 -0.68 -25.80 10.49
N PHE A 68 -0.59 -26.72 9.52
CA PHE A 68 -1.59 -26.90 8.47
C PHE A 68 -2.74 -27.85 8.85
N GLU A 69 -2.70 -28.45 10.05
CA GLU A 69 -3.88 -29.14 10.61
C GLU A 69 -5.01 -28.15 10.92
N THR A 70 -4.67 -26.91 11.27
CA THR A 70 -5.62 -25.87 11.70
C THR A 70 -5.61 -24.59 10.85
N SER A 71 -4.67 -24.46 9.91
CA SER A 71 -4.54 -23.32 9.01
C SER A 71 -4.50 -23.75 7.56
N GLN A 72 -4.66 -22.80 6.66
CA GLN A 72 -4.66 -23.01 5.22
C GLN A 72 -3.52 -22.23 4.59
N VAL A 73 -2.98 -22.78 3.49
CA VAL A 73 -2.03 -22.07 2.63
C VAL A 73 -2.43 -22.22 1.17
N GLY A 74 -2.32 -21.12 0.43
CA GLY A 74 -2.27 -21.10 -1.01
C GLY A 74 -0.89 -20.64 -1.46
N LEU A 75 -0.32 -21.34 -2.42
CA LEU A 75 1.05 -21.10 -2.90
C LEU A 75 1.13 -21.29 -4.40
N MET A 76 1.76 -20.36 -5.09
CA MET A 76 2.19 -20.53 -6.46
C MET A 76 3.58 -19.92 -6.66
N VAL A 77 4.46 -20.68 -7.32
CA VAL A 77 5.76 -20.20 -7.78
C VAL A 77 5.86 -20.41 -9.29
N TYR A 78 6.26 -19.37 -9.99
CA TYR A 78 6.34 -19.35 -11.44
C TYR A 78 7.75 -18.98 -11.90
N ASP A 79 8.33 -19.80 -12.74
CA ASP A 79 9.61 -19.56 -13.41
C ASP A 79 9.36 -18.66 -14.63
N LEU A 80 9.88 -17.43 -14.55
CA LEU A 80 9.70 -16.41 -15.57
C LEU A 80 10.58 -16.62 -16.81
N ASP A 81 11.70 -17.31 -16.64
CA ASP A 81 12.63 -17.63 -17.74
C ASP A 81 12.20 -18.89 -18.47
N ALA A 82 11.72 -19.92 -17.76
CA ALA A 82 11.12 -21.13 -18.37
C ALA A 82 9.65 -20.96 -18.76
N ASP A 83 9.02 -19.87 -18.39
CA ASP A 83 7.59 -19.55 -18.60
C ASP A 83 6.64 -20.65 -18.12
N SER A 84 6.89 -21.21 -16.96
CA SER A 84 6.09 -22.31 -16.40
C SER A 84 5.99 -22.22 -14.88
N ALA A 85 4.88 -22.73 -14.33
CA ALA A 85 4.74 -22.85 -12.89
C ALA A 85 5.51 -24.07 -12.39
N ILE A 86 6.35 -23.87 -11.36
CA ILE A 86 7.13 -24.94 -10.72
C ILE A 86 6.49 -25.45 -9.44
N ILE A 87 5.67 -24.65 -8.77
CA ILE A 87 4.91 -25.06 -7.59
C ILE A 87 3.48 -24.54 -7.71
N ARG A 88 2.51 -25.41 -7.43
CA ARG A 88 1.09 -25.12 -7.35
C ARG A 88 0.49 -25.86 -6.16
N PHE A 89 0.00 -25.13 -5.19
CA PHE A 89 -0.72 -25.73 -4.06
C PHE A 89 -1.86 -24.79 -3.64
N ASN A 90 -3.09 -25.24 -3.78
CA ASN A 90 -4.29 -24.39 -3.54
C ASN A 90 -4.22 -23.03 -4.24
N GLU A 91 -3.52 -22.94 -5.37
CA GLU A 91 -3.20 -21.69 -6.05
C GLU A 91 -4.43 -20.93 -6.54
N ARG A 92 -5.57 -21.63 -6.67
CA ARG A 92 -6.87 -21.04 -7.09
C ARG A 92 -7.83 -20.80 -5.94
N GLN A 93 -7.46 -21.21 -4.73
CA GLN A 93 -8.29 -21.00 -3.56
C GLN A 93 -8.41 -19.50 -3.28
N LEU A 94 -9.64 -19.04 -3.03
CA LEU A 94 -9.90 -17.67 -2.64
C LEU A 94 -9.50 -17.46 -1.19
N MET A 95 -8.61 -16.53 -0.97
CA MET A 95 -8.04 -16.20 0.33
C MET A 95 -7.97 -14.69 0.52
N ARG A 96 -7.88 -14.24 1.76
CA ARG A 96 -7.66 -12.83 2.08
C ARG A 96 -6.21 -12.46 1.82
N PRO A 97 -5.93 -11.49 0.94
CA PRO A 97 -4.55 -11.15 0.58
C PRO A 97 -3.85 -10.33 1.67
N ALA A 98 -4.60 -9.67 2.56
CA ALA A 98 -4.06 -8.58 3.35
C ALA A 98 -3.31 -7.57 2.44
N SER A 99 -2.20 -6.99 2.89
CA SER A 99 -1.49 -5.95 2.13
C SER A 99 -0.77 -6.43 0.86
N THR A 100 -0.79 -7.73 0.49
CA THR A 100 -0.35 -8.11 -0.86
C THR A 100 -1.33 -7.65 -1.94
N MET A 101 -2.58 -7.30 -1.57
CA MET A 101 -3.51 -6.56 -2.43
C MET A 101 -2.87 -5.33 -3.08
N LYS A 102 -1.95 -4.65 -2.38
CA LYS A 102 -1.22 -3.48 -2.89
C LYS A 102 -0.39 -3.77 -4.14
N VAL A 103 0.02 -5.03 -4.36
CA VAL A 103 0.70 -5.44 -5.61
C VAL A 103 -0.27 -5.36 -6.78
N ILE A 104 -1.50 -5.83 -6.59
CA ILE A 104 -2.56 -5.77 -7.61
C ILE A 104 -2.86 -4.31 -7.96
N THR A 105 -3.04 -3.47 -6.92
CA THR A 105 -3.31 -2.03 -7.07
C THR A 105 -2.16 -1.31 -7.77
N ALA A 106 -0.90 -1.61 -7.40
CA ALA A 106 0.29 -1.01 -8.02
C ALA A 106 0.37 -1.35 -9.52
N ILE A 107 0.24 -2.63 -9.87
CA ILE A 107 0.31 -3.07 -11.27
C ILE A 107 -0.81 -2.44 -12.08
N ALA A 108 -2.04 -2.41 -11.55
CA ALA A 108 -3.18 -1.81 -12.22
C ALA A 108 -3.02 -0.30 -12.41
N ALA A 109 -2.44 0.40 -11.43
CA ALA A 109 -2.19 1.83 -11.52
C ALA A 109 -1.13 2.13 -12.58
N ILE A 110 -0.01 1.43 -12.59
CA ILE A 110 1.05 1.67 -13.58
C ILE A 110 0.55 1.30 -14.99
N ASP A 111 -0.19 0.19 -15.15
CA ASP A 111 -0.77 -0.22 -16.44
C ASP A 111 -1.77 0.81 -16.98
N LYS A 112 -2.58 1.42 -16.10
CA LYS A 112 -3.65 2.34 -16.49
C LYS A 112 -3.21 3.79 -16.60
N LEU A 113 -2.38 4.26 -15.67
CA LEU A 113 -1.99 5.67 -15.53
C LEU A 113 -0.64 5.97 -16.20
N GLY A 114 0.22 4.94 -16.30
CA GLY A 114 1.60 5.08 -16.77
C GLY A 114 2.58 5.52 -15.69
N GLY A 115 3.88 5.23 -15.91
CA GLY A 115 4.94 5.51 -14.94
C GLY A 115 5.28 7.00 -14.75
N SER A 116 4.81 7.89 -15.63
CA SER A 116 4.98 9.35 -15.51
C SER A 116 3.83 10.05 -14.80
N TYR A 117 2.86 9.29 -14.28
CA TYR A 117 1.67 9.86 -13.64
C TYR A 117 2.02 10.71 -12.42
N GLN A 118 1.24 11.79 -12.23
CA GLN A 118 1.41 12.75 -11.14
C GLN A 118 0.11 12.90 -10.35
N PHE A 119 0.20 12.77 -9.04
CA PHE A 119 -0.85 13.11 -8.07
C PHE A 119 -0.79 14.60 -7.82
N LYS A 120 -1.85 15.35 -8.14
CA LYS A 120 -1.82 16.81 -8.16
C LYS A 120 -2.79 17.40 -7.15
N THR A 121 -2.35 18.46 -6.47
CA THR A 121 -3.22 19.36 -5.72
C THR A 121 -3.02 20.76 -6.28
N GLU A 122 -4.10 21.46 -6.61
CA GLU A 122 -4.07 22.72 -7.33
C GLU A 122 -4.73 23.83 -6.53
N LEU A 123 -4.20 25.04 -6.67
CA LEU A 123 -4.79 26.26 -6.14
C LEU A 123 -5.27 27.12 -7.30
N CYS A 124 -6.57 27.40 -7.33
CA CYS A 124 -7.18 28.18 -8.39
C CYS A 124 -8.04 29.30 -7.77
N TYR A 125 -8.38 30.31 -8.56
CA TYR A 125 -9.25 31.41 -8.12
C TYR A 125 -10.14 31.89 -9.26
N THR A 126 -11.22 32.58 -8.90
CA THR A 126 -12.08 33.37 -9.80
C THR A 126 -11.98 34.83 -9.44
N GLY A 127 -12.57 35.69 -10.27
CA GLY A 127 -12.60 37.16 -10.04
C GLY A 127 -11.30 37.84 -10.48
N ARG A 128 -10.92 38.93 -9.78
CA ARG A 128 -9.81 39.82 -10.21
C ARG A 128 -8.97 40.30 -9.03
N VAL A 129 -7.73 40.64 -9.32
CA VAL A 129 -6.83 41.30 -8.38
C VAL A 129 -6.72 42.77 -8.74
N GLU A 130 -7.09 43.64 -7.82
CA GLU A 130 -7.00 45.10 -7.96
C GLU A 130 -6.51 45.71 -6.63
N ASN A 131 -5.54 46.62 -6.69
CA ASN A 131 -4.97 47.25 -5.51
C ASN A 131 -4.60 46.29 -4.39
N ASN A 132 -3.93 45.19 -4.74
CA ASN A 132 -3.51 44.10 -3.85
C ASN A 132 -4.65 43.30 -3.22
N VAL A 133 -5.90 43.52 -3.65
CA VAL A 133 -7.07 42.78 -3.17
C VAL A 133 -7.53 41.79 -4.23
N LEU A 134 -7.61 40.53 -3.88
CA LEU A 134 -8.32 39.53 -4.67
C LEU A 134 -9.80 39.58 -4.30
N THR A 135 -10.64 40.01 -5.23
CA THR A 135 -12.10 39.96 -5.11
C THR A 135 -12.62 38.79 -5.95
N GLY A 136 -12.94 37.69 -5.28
CA GLY A 136 -13.36 36.42 -5.90
C GLY A 136 -13.11 35.22 -5.00
N ASP A 137 -13.46 34.07 -5.48
CA ASP A 137 -13.37 32.83 -4.70
C ASP A 137 -12.08 32.08 -5.00
N ILE A 138 -11.58 31.39 -3.99
CA ILE A 138 -10.40 30.50 -4.06
C ILE A 138 -10.86 29.06 -3.99
N TYR A 139 -10.23 28.20 -4.78
CA TYR A 139 -10.50 26.76 -4.85
C TYR A 139 -9.22 25.97 -4.61
N CYS A 140 -9.17 25.24 -3.50
CA CYS A 140 -8.15 24.24 -3.22
C CYS A 140 -8.63 22.92 -3.81
N VAL A 141 -8.08 22.51 -4.95
CA VAL A 141 -8.57 21.35 -5.71
C VAL A 141 -7.77 20.12 -5.32
N GLY A 142 -8.44 19.19 -4.65
CA GLY A 142 -7.86 17.95 -4.20
C GLY A 142 -7.78 16.90 -5.31
N GLY A 143 -6.58 16.38 -5.57
CA GLY A 143 -6.37 15.26 -6.47
C GLY A 143 -5.91 14.01 -5.74
N PHE A 144 -6.28 13.88 -4.48
CA PHE A 144 -5.94 12.76 -3.61
C PHE A 144 -4.44 12.44 -3.60
N ASP A 145 -3.62 13.48 -3.41
CA ASP A 145 -2.19 13.33 -3.16
C ASP A 145 -1.93 13.07 -1.66
N PRO A 146 -1.60 11.82 -1.26
CA PRO A 146 -1.44 11.48 0.15
C PRO A 146 -0.13 12.01 0.73
N ARG A 147 0.74 12.56 -0.12
CA ARG A 147 2.07 13.06 0.23
C ARG A 147 2.09 14.58 0.45
N PHE A 148 1.01 15.30 0.08
CA PHE A 148 0.93 16.74 0.25
C PHE A 148 1.24 17.15 1.69
N ASN A 149 2.16 18.10 1.87
CA ASN A 149 2.73 18.45 3.16
C ASN A 149 2.80 19.97 3.38
N SER A 150 3.40 20.40 4.50
CA SER A 150 3.50 21.82 4.86
C SER A 150 4.35 22.64 3.90
N ASP A 151 5.35 22.05 3.23
CA ASP A 151 6.16 22.81 2.26
C ASP A 151 5.39 23.03 0.95
N ASP A 152 4.54 22.08 0.57
CA ASP A 152 3.62 22.27 -0.55
C ASP A 152 2.59 23.35 -0.24
N LEU A 153 2.08 23.40 1.01
CA LEU A 153 1.15 24.43 1.46
C LEU A 153 1.80 25.81 1.47
N LYS A 154 3.05 25.94 1.92
CA LYS A 154 3.81 27.20 1.85
C LYS A 154 3.90 27.72 0.42
N ALA A 155 4.12 26.85 -0.57
CA ALA A 155 4.14 27.26 -1.97
C ALA A 155 2.79 27.83 -2.44
N PHE A 156 1.66 27.33 -1.89
CA PHE A 156 0.34 27.89 -2.13
C PHE A 156 0.24 29.34 -1.55
N VAL A 157 0.68 29.51 -0.30
CA VAL A 157 0.68 30.84 0.35
C VAL A 157 1.59 31.81 -0.39
N GLU A 158 2.81 31.39 -0.74
CA GLU A 158 3.76 32.22 -1.48
C GLU A 158 3.23 32.67 -2.85
N SER A 159 2.33 31.90 -3.47
CA SER A 159 1.76 32.25 -4.77
C SER A 159 0.93 33.54 -4.69
N PHE A 160 0.25 33.81 -3.57
CA PHE A 160 -0.48 35.09 -3.35
C PHE A 160 0.48 36.26 -3.21
N HIS A 161 1.58 36.11 -2.50
CA HIS A 161 2.61 37.17 -2.43
C HIS A 161 3.22 37.47 -3.81
N LYS A 162 3.47 36.44 -4.62
CA LYS A 162 3.96 36.61 -6.00
C LYS A 162 2.97 37.33 -6.91
N MET A 163 1.68 37.20 -6.63
CA MET A 163 0.61 37.92 -7.32
C MET A 163 0.40 39.35 -6.77
N GLY A 164 1.11 39.74 -5.70
CA GLY A 164 0.93 41.02 -5.01
C GLY A 164 -0.39 41.09 -4.23
N VAL A 165 -0.95 39.94 -3.82
CA VAL A 165 -2.21 39.90 -3.04
C VAL A 165 -1.89 39.93 -1.55
N ASP A 166 -2.44 40.95 -0.85
CA ASP A 166 -2.36 41.07 0.60
C ASP A 166 -3.73 40.92 1.29
N THR A 167 -4.82 40.95 0.51
CA THR A 167 -6.19 40.81 1.02
C THR A 167 -7.03 39.93 0.11
N ILE A 168 -7.78 38.99 0.70
CA ILE A 168 -8.70 38.07 0.01
C ILE A 168 -10.13 38.39 0.44
N ARG A 169 -11.01 38.74 -0.52
CA ARG A 169 -12.44 38.97 -0.34
C ARG A 169 -13.26 38.03 -1.19
N GLY A 170 -13.96 37.07 -0.55
CA GLY A 170 -14.81 36.10 -1.21
C GLY A 170 -14.91 34.84 -0.36
N ASN A 171 -14.81 33.65 -0.98
CA ASN A 171 -14.87 32.40 -0.26
C ASN A 171 -13.63 31.57 -0.55
N ILE A 172 -13.30 30.66 0.37
CA ILE A 172 -12.23 29.65 0.19
C ILE A 172 -12.88 28.27 0.23
N TYR A 173 -12.86 27.58 -0.91
CA TYR A 173 -13.52 26.31 -1.08
C TYR A 173 -12.53 25.15 -1.17
N ALA A 174 -12.88 24.04 -0.48
CA ALA A 174 -12.33 22.74 -0.77
C ALA A 174 -13.07 22.12 -1.97
N ASP A 175 -12.37 21.87 -3.06
CA ASP A 175 -12.90 21.04 -4.14
C ASP A 175 -12.47 19.58 -3.92
N LYS A 176 -13.39 18.81 -3.36
CA LYS A 176 -13.23 17.36 -3.12
C LYS A 176 -13.97 16.50 -4.15
N THR A 177 -14.44 17.08 -5.25
CA THR A 177 -15.32 16.43 -6.24
C THR A 177 -14.64 15.37 -7.09
N MET A 178 -13.32 15.18 -6.95
CA MET A 178 -12.60 14.09 -7.60
C MET A 178 -13.17 12.72 -7.21
N LYS A 179 -13.55 12.52 -5.96
CA LYS A 179 -14.00 11.27 -5.35
C LYS A 179 -15.41 11.43 -4.76
N ASP A 180 -16.13 10.30 -4.60
CA ASP A 180 -17.35 10.24 -3.80
C ASP A 180 -17.12 10.65 -2.33
N ASN A 181 -18.21 10.77 -1.56
CA ASN A 181 -18.15 11.24 -0.18
C ASN A 181 -17.87 10.12 0.84
N ASP A 182 -17.61 8.89 0.40
CA ASP A 182 -17.30 7.78 1.30
C ASP A 182 -15.92 8.00 1.93
N THR A 183 -15.86 8.21 3.22
CA THR A 183 -14.61 8.46 3.97
C THR A 183 -13.93 7.19 4.47
N LEU A 184 -14.60 6.05 4.39
CA LEU A 184 -14.11 4.72 4.78
C LEU A 184 -14.21 3.76 3.60
N GLY A 185 -13.30 2.78 3.54
CA GLY A 185 -13.35 1.68 2.59
C GLY A 185 -14.44 0.65 2.93
N GLU A 186 -14.92 -0.07 1.93
CA GLU A 186 -15.90 -1.14 2.10
C GLU A 186 -15.37 -2.22 3.07
N GLY A 187 -16.10 -2.50 4.15
CA GLY A 187 -15.74 -3.51 5.13
C GLY A 187 -14.63 -3.12 6.10
N TRP A 188 -14.29 -1.84 6.21
CA TRP A 188 -13.44 -1.34 7.27
C TRP A 188 -14.22 -1.20 8.58
N CYS A 189 -13.58 -1.54 9.68
CA CYS A 189 -14.16 -1.32 11.00
C CYS A 189 -13.97 0.15 11.40
N TRP A 190 -15.02 0.76 11.94
CA TRP A 190 -15.01 2.19 12.30
C TRP A 190 -14.09 2.52 13.47
N ASP A 191 -13.72 1.53 14.28
CA ASP A 191 -12.87 1.62 15.47
C ASP A 191 -11.40 1.24 15.19
N ASP A 192 -11.06 0.88 13.95
CA ASP A 192 -9.68 0.68 13.51
C ASP A 192 -8.99 2.02 13.24
N ASP A 193 -7.65 2.04 13.23
CA ASP A 193 -6.83 3.19 12.79
C ASP A 193 -6.88 3.32 11.24
N ASN A 194 -8.02 3.74 10.75
CA ASN A 194 -8.27 3.87 9.32
C ASN A 194 -7.74 5.20 8.77
N PRO A 195 -7.18 5.22 7.56
CA PRO A 195 -6.92 6.46 6.86
C PRO A 195 -8.24 7.11 6.41
N VAL A 196 -8.31 8.43 6.47
CA VAL A 196 -9.46 9.19 5.92
C VAL A 196 -9.36 9.25 4.41
N LEU A 197 -10.39 8.76 3.70
CA LEU A 197 -10.46 8.77 2.25
C LEU A 197 -10.99 10.11 1.73
N SER A 198 -10.17 11.15 1.82
CA SER A 198 -10.47 12.49 1.29
C SER A 198 -9.48 12.86 0.19
N PRO A 199 -9.92 13.44 -0.94
CA PRO A 199 -9.02 13.85 -2.01
C PRO A 199 -8.20 15.10 -1.68
N LEU A 200 -8.53 15.83 -0.62
CA LEU A 200 -7.81 17.05 -0.21
C LEU A 200 -7.30 16.89 1.23
N LEU A 201 -6.06 16.43 1.35
CA LEU A 201 -5.40 16.16 2.63
C LEU A 201 -4.16 17.02 2.81
N ILE A 202 -3.79 17.28 4.06
CA ILE A 202 -2.47 17.77 4.45
C ILE A 202 -1.94 16.97 5.63
N GLY A 203 -0.71 16.45 5.49
CA GLY A 203 -0.13 15.61 6.54
C GLY A 203 -1.03 14.43 6.93
N ARG A 204 -1.72 13.84 5.95
CA ARG A 204 -2.64 12.69 6.08
C ARG A 204 -3.97 12.99 6.80
N LYS A 205 -4.31 14.26 7.01
CA LYS A 205 -5.52 14.70 7.73
C LYS A 205 -6.39 15.56 6.83
N ASP A 206 -7.70 15.45 6.97
CA ASP A 206 -8.68 16.30 6.29
C ASP A 206 -8.90 17.62 7.05
N VAL A 207 -7.85 18.42 7.10
CA VAL A 207 -7.80 19.73 7.75
C VAL A 207 -7.13 20.78 6.84
N PHE A 208 -7.26 20.59 5.54
CA PHE A 208 -6.53 21.39 4.55
C PHE A 208 -6.92 22.87 4.62
N ILE A 209 -8.20 23.18 4.58
CA ILE A 209 -8.69 24.57 4.51
C ILE A 209 -8.35 25.34 5.78
N GLU A 210 -8.52 24.73 6.96
CA GLU A 210 -8.17 25.33 8.25
C GLU A 210 -6.67 25.66 8.30
N ARG A 211 -5.84 24.74 7.86
CA ARG A 211 -4.38 24.95 7.80
C ARG A 211 -4.01 26.02 6.77
N PHE A 212 -4.63 26.00 5.60
CA PHE A 212 -4.37 27.00 4.55
C PHE A 212 -4.73 28.40 5.00
N VAL A 213 -5.91 28.61 5.58
CA VAL A 213 -6.33 29.92 6.13
C VAL A 213 -5.41 30.38 7.27
N SER A 214 -4.98 29.45 8.14
CA SER A 214 -4.04 29.75 9.21
C SER A 214 -2.68 30.22 8.66
N GLU A 215 -2.14 29.53 7.65
CA GLU A 215 -0.86 29.88 7.02
C GLU A 215 -0.94 31.21 6.24
N LEU A 216 -2.05 31.49 5.55
CA LEU A 216 -2.29 32.81 4.89
C LEU A 216 -2.23 33.96 5.91
N ARG A 217 -2.94 33.81 7.02
CA ARG A 217 -2.94 34.83 8.10
C ARG A 217 -1.55 34.98 8.75
N ALA A 218 -0.85 33.89 8.99
CA ALA A 218 0.51 33.90 9.53
C ALA A 218 1.50 34.59 8.58
N ALA A 219 1.26 34.51 7.27
CA ALA A 219 2.04 35.19 6.24
C ALA A 219 1.61 36.67 6.01
N GLY A 220 0.69 37.21 6.82
CA GLY A 220 0.25 38.62 6.75
C GLY A 220 -0.87 38.86 5.74
N VAL A 221 -1.48 37.86 5.13
CA VAL A 221 -2.61 38.01 4.22
C VAL A 221 -3.89 38.22 5.05
N VAL A 222 -4.63 39.30 4.78
CA VAL A 222 -5.94 39.52 5.37
C VAL A 222 -6.98 38.63 4.69
N VAL A 223 -7.60 37.75 5.45
CA VAL A 223 -8.60 36.81 4.92
C VAL A 223 -9.99 37.24 5.39
N GLU A 224 -10.70 37.97 4.51
CA GLU A 224 -12.11 38.40 4.64
C GLU A 224 -12.97 37.39 3.82
N ALA A 225 -12.88 36.08 4.17
CA ALA A 225 -13.49 35.02 3.39
C ALA A 225 -14.16 33.99 4.30
N ALA A 226 -15.34 33.51 3.89
CA ALA A 226 -15.94 32.29 4.45
C ALA A 226 -15.29 31.04 3.84
N THR A 227 -15.40 29.94 4.53
CA THR A 227 -14.89 28.64 4.05
C THR A 227 -16.03 27.66 3.76
N GLY A 228 -15.86 26.77 2.79
CA GLY A 228 -16.87 25.78 2.43
C GLY A 228 -16.32 24.71 1.47
N GLU A 229 -17.23 23.92 0.94
CA GLU A 229 -16.94 22.94 -0.11
C GLU A 229 -17.69 23.32 -1.40
N ALA A 230 -16.97 23.40 -2.51
CA ALA A 230 -17.55 23.64 -3.81
C ALA A 230 -16.64 23.13 -4.93
N ARG A 231 -17.25 22.70 -6.02
CA ARG A 231 -16.51 22.33 -7.23
C ARG A 231 -15.92 23.58 -7.89
N LYS A 232 -14.65 23.50 -8.29
CA LYS A 232 -13.98 24.53 -9.08
C LYS A 232 -14.73 24.77 -10.41
N PRO A 233 -15.14 26.01 -10.73
CA PRO A 233 -15.71 26.33 -12.04
C PRO A 233 -14.67 26.22 -13.15
N GLN A 234 -15.14 26.09 -14.38
CA GLN A 234 -14.24 25.86 -15.54
C GLN A 234 -13.39 27.10 -15.89
N ASP A 235 -13.89 28.29 -15.61
CA ASP A 235 -13.26 29.57 -15.86
C ASP A 235 -12.30 30.02 -14.74
N ALA A 236 -12.13 29.23 -13.68
CA ALA A 236 -11.17 29.54 -12.63
C ALA A 236 -9.72 29.43 -13.13
N PHE A 237 -8.89 30.41 -12.75
CA PHE A 237 -7.46 30.43 -13.06
C PHE A 237 -6.67 29.68 -12.01
N CYS A 238 -5.86 28.68 -12.43
CA CYS A 238 -4.99 27.97 -11.52
C CYS A 238 -3.62 28.65 -11.42
N ILE A 239 -3.25 29.01 -10.19
CA ILE A 239 -2.04 29.79 -9.86
C ILE A 239 -0.84 28.87 -9.69
N VAL A 240 -1.05 27.77 -8.97
CA VAL A 240 0.00 26.82 -8.62
C VAL A 240 -0.55 25.40 -8.54
N SER A 241 0.25 24.47 -9.00
CA SER A 241 0.00 23.04 -8.85
C SER A 241 1.20 22.41 -8.14
N ARG A 242 0.92 21.64 -7.10
CA ARG A 242 1.91 20.78 -6.44
C ARG A 242 1.62 19.33 -6.83
N PHE A 243 2.66 18.54 -6.99
CA PHE A 243 2.48 17.16 -7.40
C PHE A 243 3.54 16.24 -6.83
N HIS A 244 3.17 14.99 -6.67
CA HIS A 244 4.09 13.89 -6.39
C HIS A 244 3.96 12.81 -7.48
N THR A 245 5.09 12.21 -7.85
CA THR A 245 5.11 11.19 -8.91
C THR A 245 4.57 9.85 -8.41
N ILE A 246 4.08 9.03 -9.34
CA ILE A 246 3.62 7.66 -9.03
C ILE A 246 4.71 6.85 -8.31
N ASP A 247 5.99 7.02 -8.66
CA ASP A 247 7.10 6.33 -7.99
C ASP A 247 7.22 6.73 -6.52
N GLN A 248 7.09 8.03 -6.20
CA GLN A 248 7.11 8.50 -4.82
C GLN A 248 5.96 7.93 -3.99
N ILE A 249 4.80 7.72 -4.62
CA ILE A 249 3.64 7.09 -3.97
C ILE A 249 3.86 5.59 -3.82
N LEU A 250 4.33 4.89 -4.88
CA LEU A 250 4.63 3.46 -4.86
C LEU A 250 5.66 3.09 -3.79
N MET A 251 6.73 3.88 -3.66
CA MET A 251 7.79 3.64 -2.67
C MET A 251 7.22 3.53 -1.27
N ARG A 252 6.42 4.50 -0.83
CA ARG A 252 5.82 4.45 0.51
C ARG A 252 4.73 3.39 0.62
N MET A 253 3.87 3.28 -0.41
CA MET A 253 2.80 2.30 -0.45
C MET A 253 3.30 0.86 -0.24
N LEU A 254 4.40 0.50 -0.90
CA LEU A 254 4.90 -0.87 -0.89
C LEU A 254 5.96 -1.10 0.21
N LYS A 255 6.94 -0.20 0.40
CA LYS A 255 7.99 -0.33 1.42
C LYS A 255 7.43 -0.26 2.84
N GLU A 256 6.58 0.75 3.12
CA GLU A 256 5.98 1.00 4.43
C GLU A 256 4.61 0.31 4.61
N SER A 257 4.09 -0.29 3.54
CA SER A 257 2.74 -0.87 3.53
C SER A 257 1.61 0.14 3.82
N ASP A 258 1.78 1.41 3.43
CA ASP A 258 0.87 2.50 3.76
C ASP A 258 -0.49 2.36 3.07
N ASN A 259 -1.57 2.26 3.87
CA ASN A 259 -2.93 2.05 3.38
C ASN A 259 -3.47 3.29 2.66
N LEU A 260 -3.24 4.50 3.19
CA LEU A 260 -3.70 5.74 2.56
C LEU A 260 -3.13 5.89 1.14
N TYR A 261 -1.87 5.55 0.94
CA TYR A 261 -1.21 5.63 -0.37
C TYR A 261 -1.80 4.62 -1.36
N ALA A 262 -2.19 3.44 -0.88
CA ALA A 262 -2.84 2.44 -1.71
C ALA A 262 -4.27 2.86 -2.11
N GLU A 263 -5.04 3.42 -1.18
CA GLU A 263 -6.39 3.90 -1.48
C GLU A 263 -6.36 5.13 -2.40
N SER A 264 -5.44 6.05 -2.15
CA SER A 264 -5.21 7.17 -3.08
C SER A 264 -4.96 6.66 -4.50
N MET A 265 -4.07 5.68 -4.66
CA MET A 265 -3.79 5.07 -5.97
C MET A 265 -5.01 4.37 -6.57
N PHE A 266 -5.80 3.66 -5.75
CA PHE A 266 -7.03 2.99 -6.15
C PHE A 266 -8.07 3.98 -6.69
N TYR A 267 -8.25 5.13 -6.04
CA TYR A 267 -9.15 6.18 -6.53
C TYR A 267 -8.60 6.95 -7.73
N GLN A 268 -7.28 7.02 -7.92
CA GLN A 268 -6.69 7.54 -9.17
C GLN A 268 -7.01 6.62 -10.36
N ILE A 269 -6.93 5.30 -10.15
CA ILE A 269 -7.37 4.32 -11.17
C ILE A 269 -8.85 4.59 -11.54
N ALA A 270 -9.71 4.81 -10.56
CA ALA A 270 -11.12 5.12 -10.79
C ALA A 270 -11.30 6.43 -11.57
N SER A 271 -10.61 7.50 -11.16
CA SER A 271 -10.67 8.81 -11.79
C SER A 271 -10.24 8.79 -13.27
N SER A 272 -9.33 7.87 -13.63
CA SER A 272 -8.85 7.70 -15.01
C SER A 272 -9.91 7.20 -15.98
N THR A 273 -11.07 6.78 -15.51
CA THR A 273 -12.22 6.40 -16.37
C THR A 273 -12.94 7.62 -16.98
N GLY A 274 -12.67 8.80 -16.45
CA GLY A 274 -13.41 10.03 -16.78
C GLY A 274 -14.71 10.20 -16.00
N ASN A 275 -15.17 9.19 -15.27
CA ASN A 275 -16.34 9.28 -14.40
C ASN A 275 -16.02 10.15 -13.17
N ARG A 276 -16.94 11.05 -12.85
CA ARG A 276 -16.85 11.86 -11.63
C ARG A 276 -18.20 11.85 -10.89
N PRO A 277 -18.15 11.62 -9.59
CA PRO A 277 -16.98 11.34 -8.74
C PRO A 277 -16.36 9.96 -9.04
N ALA A 278 -15.06 9.81 -8.77
CA ALA A 278 -14.41 8.51 -8.76
C ALA A 278 -14.97 7.65 -7.62
N THR A 279 -15.31 6.39 -7.92
CA THR A 279 -15.88 5.44 -6.96
C THR A 279 -15.05 4.17 -6.87
N ALA A 280 -15.12 3.46 -5.75
CA ALA A 280 -14.48 2.15 -5.59
C ALA A 280 -14.94 1.16 -6.69
N GLU A 281 -16.21 1.21 -7.11
CA GLU A 281 -16.75 0.39 -8.20
C GLU A 281 -16.01 0.66 -9.53
N SER A 282 -15.78 1.94 -9.85
CA SER A 282 -15.03 2.33 -11.04
C SER A 282 -13.58 1.80 -11.02
N ALA A 283 -12.91 1.82 -9.86
CA ALA A 283 -11.57 1.24 -9.70
C ALA A 283 -11.59 -0.28 -9.91
N ARG A 284 -12.55 -0.97 -9.27
CA ARG A 284 -12.74 -2.42 -9.42
C ARG A 284 -12.98 -2.82 -10.87
N ALA A 285 -13.75 -2.03 -11.61
CA ALA A 285 -14.00 -2.29 -13.03
C ALA A 285 -12.72 -2.18 -13.88
N VAL A 286 -11.82 -1.25 -13.56
CA VAL A 286 -10.51 -1.14 -14.24
C VAL A 286 -9.64 -2.33 -13.91
N ILE A 287 -9.51 -2.69 -12.63
CA ILE A 287 -8.72 -3.85 -12.19
C ILE A 287 -9.30 -5.14 -12.79
N GLY A 288 -10.63 -5.27 -12.86
CA GLY A 288 -11.29 -6.41 -13.51
C GLY A 288 -10.88 -6.58 -14.98
N ARG A 289 -10.74 -5.49 -15.74
CA ARG A 289 -10.22 -5.56 -17.12
C ARG A 289 -8.77 -6.04 -17.16
N LEU A 290 -7.93 -5.62 -16.21
CA LEU A 290 -6.55 -6.13 -16.11
C LEU A 290 -6.52 -7.62 -15.77
N ILE A 291 -7.40 -8.09 -14.86
CA ILE A 291 -7.56 -9.52 -14.56
C ILE A 291 -7.94 -10.32 -15.82
N SER A 292 -8.86 -9.81 -16.62
CA SER A 292 -9.21 -10.41 -17.92
C SER A 292 -8.03 -10.43 -18.90
N LYS A 293 -7.24 -9.36 -18.92
CA LYS A 293 -6.05 -9.22 -19.79
C LYS A 293 -4.97 -10.27 -19.49
N VAL A 294 -4.86 -10.71 -18.24
CA VAL A 294 -3.95 -11.79 -17.86
C VAL A 294 -4.57 -13.20 -17.99
N GLY A 295 -5.74 -13.31 -18.58
CA GLY A 295 -6.39 -14.59 -18.92
C GLY A 295 -7.23 -15.19 -17.79
N LEU A 296 -7.55 -14.39 -16.75
CA LEU A 296 -8.36 -14.84 -15.62
C LEU A 296 -9.76 -14.23 -15.65
N ASN A 297 -10.72 -14.90 -15.00
CA ASN A 297 -12.10 -14.40 -14.91
C ASN A 297 -12.26 -13.48 -13.69
N PRO A 298 -12.51 -12.17 -13.86
CA PRO A 298 -12.62 -11.22 -12.74
C PRO A 298 -13.79 -11.51 -11.81
N SER A 299 -14.87 -12.15 -12.27
CA SER A 299 -16.04 -12.49 -11.45
C SER A 299 -15.73 -13.53 -10.36
N ARG A 300 -14.59 -14.20 -10.42
CA ARG A 300 -14.12 -15.13 -9.39
C ARG A 300 -13.55 -14.45 -8.16
N TYR A 301 -13.20 -13.17 -8.24
CA TYR A 301 -12.50 -12.44 -7.19
C TYR A 301 -13.38 -11.35 -6.60
N ARG A 302 -13.16 -11.03 -5.35
CA ARG A 302 -13.77 -9.88 -4.70
C ARG A 302 -12.68 -8.90 -4.28
N LEU A 303 -12.76 -7.69 -4.80
CA LEU A 303 -11.87 -6.59 -4.49
C LEU A 303 -12.69 -5.52 -3.79
N ALA A 304 -12.50 -5.32 -2.50
CA ALA A 304 -13.26 -4.34 -1.72
C ALA A 304 -12.54 -2.97 -1.72
N ASP A 305 -11.23 -2.99 -1.52
CA ASP A 305 -10.38 -1.80 -1.42
C ASP A 305 -9.05 -1.95 -2.21
N GLY A 306 -8.23 -0.92 -2.20
CA GLY A 306 -6.91 -0.94 -2.84
C GLY A 306 -5.77 -1.39 -1.93
N SER A 307 -5.96 -1.38 -0.62
CA SER A 307 -4.91 -1.61 0.38
C SER A 307 -4.84 -3.05 0.90
N GLY A 308 -5.95 -3.78 0.84
CA GLY A 308 -6.10 -5.08 1.47
C GLY A 308 -6.42 -5.01 2.97
N LEU A 309 -6.82 -3.84 3.47
CA LEU A 309 -7.28 -3.66 4.85
C LEU A 309 -8.63 -4.36 5.05
N SER A 310 -9.51 -4.26 4.08
CA SER A 310 -10.82 -4.91 4.10
C SER A 310 -10.70 -6.43 4.16
N LEU A 311 -11.41 -7.04 5.10
CA LEU A 311 -11.57 -8.48 5.20
C LEU A 311 -12.47 -9.07 4.08
N TYR A 312 -13.08 -8.21 3.26
CA TYR A 312 -13.93 -8.62 2.14
C TYR A 312 -13.14 -8.80 0.83
N ASN A 313 -11.83 -8.56 0.83
CA ASN A 313 -10.99 -8.91 -0.30
C ASN A 313 -10.80 -10.43 -0.36
N TYR A 314 -11.06 -11.03 -1.53
CA TYR A 314 -10.79 -12.43 -1.83
C TYR A 314 -10.09 -12.55 -3.17
N VAL A 315 -8.83 -12.98 -3.14
CA VAL A 315 -7.98 -13.23 -4.30
C VAL A 315 -7.35 -14.62 -4.18
N SER A 316 -6.63 -15.04 -5.21
CA SER A 316 -5.87 -16.30 -5.18
C SER A 316 -4.39 -16.05 -5.42
N PRO A 317 -3.48 -16.93 -4.96
CA PRO A 317 -2.07 -16.89 -5.35
C PRO A 317 -1.86 -16.88 -6.87
N GLU A 318 -2.70 -17.61 -7.63
CA GLU A 318 -2.66 -17.59 -9.10
C GLU A 318 -2.88 -16.16 -9.65
N LEU A 319 -3.84 -15.41 -9.11
CA LEU A 319 -4.09 -14.03 -9.56
C LEU A 319 -2.87 -13.14 -9.32
N GLU A 320 -2.28 -13.17 -8.12
CA GLU A 320 -1.12 -12.35 -7.80
C GLU A 320 0.09 -12.71 -8.67
N VAL A 321 0.35 -14.02 -8.87
CA VAL A 321 1.45 -14.50 -9.72
C VAL A 321 1.24 -14.13 -11.18
N MET A 322 0.03 -14.28 -11.72
CA MET A 322 -0.25 -13.92 -13.12
C MET A 322 -0.10 -12.42 -13.36
N LEU A 323 -0.44 -11.57 -12.39
CA LEU A 323 -0.20 -10.13 -12.46
C LEU A 323 1.29 -9.79 -12.31
N LEU A 324 2.03 -10.43 -11.41
CA LEU A 324 3.48 -10.28 -11.29
C LEU A 324 4.19 -10.71 -12.60
N ARG A 325 3.80 -11.84 -13.19
CA ARG A 325 4.29 -12.29 -14.49
C ARG A 325 3.99 -11.27 -15.59
N TYR A 326 2.77 -10.72 -15.60
CA TYR A 326 2.39 -9.66 -16.54
C TYR A 326 3.26 -8.41 -16.36
N ALA A 327 3.46 -7.96 -15.13
CA ALA A 327 4.33 -6.81 -14.84
C ALA A 327 5.78 -7.05 -15.30
N TYR A 328 6.33 -8.25 -15.05
CA TYR A 328 7.68 -8.62 -15.49
C TYR A 328 7.83 -8.57 -17.02
N ARG A 329 6.83 -9.06 -17.76
CA ARG A 329 6.81 -9.04 -19.23
C ARG A 329 6.56 -7.66 -19.83
N ASN A 330 6.09 -6.71 -19.01
CA ASN A 330 5.90 -5.32 -19.40
C ASN A 330 6.94 -4.45 -18.70
N GLY A 331 8.04 -4.15 -19.42
CA GLY A 331 9.17 -3.39 -18.88
C GLY A 331 8.76 -2.04 -18.29
N ASN A 332 7.75 -1.38 -18.85
CA ASN A 332 7.25 -0.11 -18.31
C ASN A 332 6.59 -0.26 -16.93
N ILE A 333 5.99 -1.43 -16.64
CA ILE A 333 5.43 -1.71 -15.32
C ILE A 333 6.53 -2.17 -14.37
N TYR A 334 7.38 -3.09 -14.82
CA TYR A 334 8.41 -3.70 -13.98
C TYR A 334 9.43 -2.70 -13.45
N LEU A 335 9.80 -1.72 -14.29
CA LEU A 335 10.76 -0.66 -13.95
C LEU A 335 10.32 0.19 -12.74
N HIS A 336 9.02 0.43 -12.60
CA HIS A 336 8.44 1.18 -11.50
C HIS A 336 8.09 0.30 -10.29
N LEU A 337 7.62 -0.93 -10.54
CA LEU A 337 7.18 -1.84 -9.49
C LEU A 337 8.35 -2.41 -8.68
N LEU A 338 9.37 -2.95 -9.36
CA LEU A 338 10.43 -3.70 -8.71
C LEU A 338 11.22 -2.90 -7.66
N PRO A 339 11.65 -1.64 -7.90
CA PRO A 339 12.35 -0.84 -6.91
C PRO A 339 11.50 -0.49 -5.69
N ALA A 340 10.18 -0.44 -5.87
CA ALA A 340 9.24 -0.09 -4.81
C ALA A 340 8.92 -1.26 -3.86
N LEU A 341 9.20 -2.51 -4.24
CA LEU A 341 9.02 -3.66 -3.36
C LEU A 341 10.04 -3.65 -2.20
N PRO A 342 9.64 -4.04 -0.97
CA PRO A 342 10.58 -4.34 0.12
C PRO A 342 11.65 -5.35 -0.29
N VAL A 343 12.87 -5.13 0.18
CA VAL A 343 14.03 -6.00 -0.11
C VAL A 343 14.45 -6.74 1.15
N ALA A 344 14.50 -8.06 1.06
CA ALA A 344 14.90 -8.93 2.17
C ALA A 344 16.25 -8.53 2.75
N GLY A 345 16.32 -8.39 4.07
CA GLY A 345 17.52 -8.02 4.81
C GLY A 345 17.95 -6.55 4.68
N PHE A 346 17.28 -5.71 3.87
CA PHE A 346 17.72 -4.34 3.59
C PHE A 346 16.71 -3.26 3.98
N ASP A 347 15.46 -3.34 3.50
CA ASP A 347 14.52 -2.25 3.67
C ASP A 347 13.05 -2.68 3.81
N GLY A 348 12.22 -1.68 4.10
CA GLY A 348 10.77 -1.84 4.24
C GLY A 348 10.40 -2.93 5.22
N THR A 349 9.28 -3.58 4.98
CA THR A 349 8.74 -4.64 5.85
C THR A 349 9.56 -5.95 5.84
N LEU A 350 10.56 -6.07 4.97
CA LEU A 350 11.48 -7.20 4.92
C LEU A 350 12.87 -6.93 5.50
N LYS A 351 13.11 -5.74 6.06
CA LYS A 351 14.40 -5.32 6.61
C LYS A 351 15.01 -6.36 7.59
N ASN A 352 14.16 -6.98 8.41
CA ASN A 352 14.56 -7.93 9.43
C ASN A 352 14.24 -9.38 9.10
N ARG A 353 13.88 -9.69 7.84
CA ARG A 353 13.54 -11.05 7.37
C ARG A 353 14.53 -11.53 6.32
N MET A 354 14.72 -12.84 6.23
CA MET A 354 15.50 -13.50 5.15
C MET A 354 16.91 -12.88 4.98
N ARG A 355 17.68 -12.85 6.08
CA ARG A 355 19.00 -12.21 6.15
C ARG A 355 20.17 -13.12 5.75
N ASN A 356 19.89 -14.36 5.33
CA ASN A 356 20.94 -15.27 4.88
C ASN A 356 21.54 -14.84 3.53
N PRO A 357 22.73 -15.33 3.15
CA PRO A 357 23.44 -14.88 1.95
C PRO A 357 22.68 -15.08 0.63
N PHE A 358 21.72 -16.01 0.56
CA PHE A 358 21.00 -16.35 -0.66
C PHE A 358 19.73 -15.53 -0.86
N THR A 359 19.07 -15.12 0.23
CA THR A 359 17.80 -14.39 0.20
C THR A 359 17.98 -12.87 0.40
N SER A 360 19.01 -12.47 1.17
CA SER A 360 19.29 -11.06 1.46
C SER A 360 19.66 -10.30 0.18
N GLY A 361 18.93 -9.22 -0.11
CA GLY A 361 19.09 -8.45 -1.36
C GLY A 361 18.45 -9.09 -2.59
N ASN A 362 18.17 -10.39 -2.55
CA ASN A 362 17.61 -11.17 -3.64
C ASN A 362 16.07 -11.13 -3.64
N VAL A 363 15.44 -11.52 -2.54
CA VAL A 363 13.97 -11.53 -2.45
C VAL A 363 13.44 -10.10 -2.37
N LYS A 364 12.56 -9.73 -3.30
CA LYS A 364 11.88 -8.44 -3.37
C LYS A 364 10.37 -8.69 -3.38
N ALA A 365 9.73 -8.48 -2.23
CA ALA A 365 8.34 -8.91 -2.07
C ALA A 365 7.55 -8.02 -1.13
N LYS A 366 6.26 -7.92 -1.40
CA LYS A 366 5.28 -7.26 -0.52
C LYS A 366 4.79 -8.24 0.52
N THR A 367 4.80 -7.83 1.77
CA THR A 367 4.21 -8.55 2.90
C THR A 367 2.74 -8.18 3.09
N GLY A 368 1.95 -9.09 3.61
CA GLY A 368 0.60 -8.80 4.08
C GLY A 368 0.35 -9.40 5.45
N THR A 369 -0.30 -8.67 6.34
CA THR A 369 -0.67 -9.14 7.67
C THR A 369 -1.98 -8.47 8.10
N VAL A 370 -2.96 -9.27 8.44
CA VAL A 370 -4.15 -8.92 9.22
C VAL A 370 -4.41 -10.07 10.18
N MET A 371 -5.31 -9.91 11.13
CA MET A 371 -5.61 -10.98 12.10
C MET A 371 -5.91 -12.30 11.38
N GLY A 372 -5.19 -13.36 11.74
CA GLY A 372 -5.33 -14.69 11.15
C GLY A 372 -4.79 -14.85 9.72
N VAL A 373 -4.12 -13.84 9.15
CA VAL A 373 -3.58 -13.90 7.78
C VAL A 373 -2.14 -13.41 7.74
N SER A 374 -1.29 -14.15 7.03
CA SER A 374 0.06 -13.73 6.66
C SER A 374 0.30 -14.03 5.18
N SER A 375 0.75 -13.07 4.41
CA SER A 375 0.98 -13.22 2.96
C SER A 375 2.30 -12.61 2.52
N LEU A 376 2.83 -13.12 1.39
CA LEU A 376 4.05 -12.63 0.76
C LEU A 376 3.96 -12.85 -0.75
N ALA A 377 4.16 -11.79 -1.55
CA ALA A 377 4.10 -11.88 -3.01
C ALA A 377 5.18 -11.00 -3.66
N GLY A 378 5.92 -11.54 -4.63
CA GLY A 378 6.99 -10.80 -5.28
C GLY A 378 7.89 -11.65 -6.16
N TYR A 379 9.18 -11.28 -6.18
CA TYR A 379 10.20 -11.86 -7.06
C TYR A 379 11.43 -12.30 -6.30
N CYS A 380 12.13 -13.30 -6.84
CA CYS A 380 13.49 -13.68 -6.45
C CYS A 380 14.24 -14.27 -7.64
N THR A 381 15.57 -14.37 -7.50
CA THR A 381 16.40 -15.17 -8.40
C THR A 381 16.67 -16.51 -7.72
N ALA A 382 16.36 -17.58 -8.40
CA ALA A 382 16.59 -18.96 -7.93
C ALA A 382 18.06 -19.34 -7.94
N ALA A 383 18.38 -20.43 -7.25
CA ALA A 383 19.73 -20.99 -7.20
C ALA A 383 20.32 -21.34 -8.59
N ASN A 384 19.48 -21.71 -9.55
CA ASN A 384 19.88 -21.99 -10.94
C ASN A 384 20.03 -20.73 -11.82
N GLY A 385 19.83 -19.52 -11.23
CA GLY A 385 19.90 -18.23 -11.92
C GLY A 385 18.60 -17.78 -12.59
N HIS A 386 17.55 -18.60 -12.61
CA HIS A 386 16.25 -18.22 -13.17
C HIS A 386 15.53 -17.21 -12.27
N ARG A 387 14.81 -16.30 -12.91
CA ARG A 387 13.96 -15.33 -12.21
C ARG A 387 12.60 -15.94 -11.94
N LEU A 388 12.17 -15.83 -10.71
CA LEU A 388 10.89 -16.36 -10.24
C LEU A 388 9.97 -15.23 -9.79
N CYS A 389 8.66 -15.44 -9.94
CA CYS A 389 7.67 -14.71 -9.16
C CYS A 389 6.82 -15.69 -8.36
N PHE A 390 6.35 -15.23 -7.21
CA PHE A 390 5.62 -16.09 -6.27
C PHE A 390 4.56 -15.33 -5.49
N SER A 391 3.57 -16.09 -5.00
CA SER A 391 2.60 -15.65 -3.99
C SER A 391 2.37 -16.77 -3.00
N ILE A 392 2.38 -16.41 -1.70
CA ILE A 392 2.15 -17.29 -0.56
C ILE A 392 1.12 -16.60 0.34
N ILE A 393 -0.03 -17.22 0.54
CA ILE A 393 -1.09 -16.71 1.42
C ILE A 393 -1.39 -17.75 2.47
N ASN A 394 -1.08 -17.46 3.74
CA ASN A 394 -1.45 -18.26 4.88
C ASN A 394 -2.69 -17.66 5.55
N GLN A 395 -3.71 -18.47 5.82
CA GLN A 395 -4.95 -18.05 6.46
C GLN A 395 -5.33 -19.00 7.60
N GLY A 396 -5.94 -18.48 8.66
CA GLY A 396 -6.25 -19.25 9.86
C GLY A 396 -5.03 -19.43 10.78
N VAL A 397 -3.98 -18.63 10.60
CA VAL A 397 -2.78 -18.69 11.45
C VAL A 397 -3.02 -17.94 12.77
N MET A 398 -2.94 -18.65 13.89
CA MET A 398 -3.12 -18.05 15.22
C MET A 398 -2.04 -16.99 15.50
N HIS A 399 -0.80 -17.27 15.13
CA HIS A 399 0.34 -16.36 15.30
C HIS A 399 0.95 -16.05 13.94
N GLY A 400 0.94 -14.77 13.53
CA GLY A 400 1.47 -14.33 12.23
C GLY A 400 2.95 -14.69 12.01
N ARG A 401 3.74 -14.88 13.08
CA ARG A 401 5.14 -15.34 13.01
C ARG A 401 5.28 -16.71 12.34
N ASN A 402 4.34 -17.63 12.55
CA ASN A 402 4.40 -18.97 11.96
C ASN A 402 4.22 -18.89 10.43
N GLY A 403 3.26 -18.10 9.97
CA GLY A 403 3.11 -17.84 8.54
C GLY A 403 4.36 -17.18 7.93
N ARG A 404 4.95 -16.18 8.62
CA ARG A 404 6.19 -15.53 8.16
C ARG A 404 7.35 -16.51 8.08
N ARG A 405 7.55 -17.37 9.10
CA ARG A 405 8.60 -18.40 9.10
C ARG A 405 8.43 -19.38 7.95
N PHE A 406 7.21 -19.84 7.69
CA PHE A 406 6.91 -20.68 6.54
C PHE A 406 7.28 -20.01 5.22
N GLN A 407 6.89 -18.76 5.02
CA GLN A 407 7.23 -17.98 3.82
C GLN A 407 8.73 -17.80 3.65
N ASP A 408 9.47 -17.54 4.74
CA ASP A 408 10.91 -17.36 4.71
C ASP A 408 11.61 -18.65 4.28
N ARG A 409 11.17 -19.82 4.79
CA ARG A 409 11.70 -21.14 4.37
C ARG A 409 11.43 -21.45 2.91
N ILE A 410 10.25 -21.09 2.38
CA ILE A 410 9.96 -21.23 0.95
C ILE A 410 10.96 -20.39 0.13
N CYS A 411 11.13 -19.12 0.48
CA CYS A 411 12.07 -18.24 -0.22
C CYS A 411 13.51 -18.73 -0.11
N GLU A 412 13.92 -19.27 1.03
CA GLU A 412 15.23 -19.88 1.23
C GLU A 412 15.43 -21.09 0.32
N ALA A 413 14.45 -21.99 0.24
CA ALA A 413 14.50 -23.16 -0.67
C ALA A 413 14.60 -22.76 -2.14
N LEU A 414 13.90 -21.67 -2.54
CA LEU A 414 13.96 -21.16 -3.91
C LEU A 414 15.34 -20.57 -4.26
N CYS A 415 15.98 -19.88 -3.31
CA CYS A 415 17.18 -19.09 -3.56
C CYS A 415 18.49 -19.83 -3.26
N SER A 416 18.47 -20.85 -2.39
CA SER A 416 19.66 -21.56 -1.96
C SER A 416 20.05 -22.69 -2.94
N PRO A 417 21.34 -22.92 -3.21
CA PRO A 417 21.80 -24.15 -3.88
C PRO A 417 21.37 -25.37 -3.06
N GLN A 418 20.79 -26.34 -3.73
CA GLN A 418 20.41 -27.64 -3.13
C GLN A 418 21.55 -28.60 -3.22
#